data_589fd1b85e51cc39fa854d7ffd7b1543
#
_entry.id   589fd1b85e51cc39fa854d7ffd7b1543
#
_cell.length_a   1.000
_cell.length_b   1.000
_cell.length_c   1.000
_cell.angle_alpha   90.00
_cell.angle_beta   90.00
_cell.angle_gamma   90.00
#
_symmetry.space_group_name_H-M   'P 1'
#
loop_
_entity.id
_entity.type
_entity.pdbx_description
1 polymer ?
#
loop_
_entity_poly.entity_id
_entity_poly.type
_entity_poly.pdbx_seq_one_letter_code
_entity_poly.pdbx_strand_id
1 'polypeptide(L)'
;MNIVYLLGIVLAFVFVIFGITFDPGGTGGLMVGPFNLDTLINFVDPASILIVLGGTLAVVVACYPKLAKSFPKHFKIMLRLDAFNPEQYVEKLTELAQIARKNGLLALEEKAKEQEDPFFQQAIMLIVDANDPDRVRSILENDIEQTSERHQEVIAMYERGSNAAPAFGMIG
;
A
#
# COMPACT_ATOMS: atom_id res chain seq x y z
N MET A 1 -3.18 -5.38 -9.46
CA MET A 1 -1.93 -4.74 -9.90
C MET A 1 -1.89 -4.80 -11.41
N ASN A 2 -1.84 -3.67 -12.10
CA ASN A 2 -1.88 -3.66 -13.57
C ASN A 2 -0.59 -4.27 -14.13
N ILE A 3 -0.73 -5.25 -15.04
CA ILE A 3 0.38 -5.91 -15.74
C ILE A 3 1.36 -4.89 -16.34
N VAL A 4 0.86 -3.74 -16.77
CA VAL A 4 1.65 -2.64 -17.35
C VAL A 4 2.67 -2.07 -16.37
N TYR A 5 2.31 -1.91 -15.07
CA TYR A 5 3.26 -1.46 -14.05
C TYR A 5 4.36 -2.49 -13.78
N LEU A 6 3.99 -3.77 -13.70
CA LEU A 6 4.96 -4.84 -13.51
C LEU A 6 5.94 -4.90 -14.68
N LEU A 7 5.42 -4.78 -15.90
CA LEU A 7 6.21 -4.76 -17.13
C LEU A 7 7.16 -3.56 -17.16
N GLY A 8 6.70 -2.37 -16.74
CA GLY A 8 7.53 -1.16 -16.63
C GLY A 8 8.68 -1.33 -15.64
N ILE A 9 8.43 -1.91 -14.47
CA ILE A 9 9.46 -2.17 -13.46
C ILE A 9 10.49 -3.16 -13.98
N VAL A 10 10.05 -4.28 -14.58
CA VAL A 10 10.95 -5.29 -15.17
C VAL A 10 11.81 -4.67 -16.28
N LEU A 11 11.19 -3.87 -17.15
CA LEU A 11 11.90 -3.20 -18.25
C LEU A 11 12.98 -2.23 -17.72
N ALA A 12 12.66 -1.47 -16.66
CA ALA A 12 13.62 -0.57 -16.02
C ALA A 12 14.83 -1.33 -15.47
N PHE A 13 14.60 -2.45 -14.75
CA PHE A 13 15.69 -3.30 -14.27
C PHE A 13 16.53 -3.88 -15.40
N VAL A 14 15.91 -4.35 -16.48
CA VAL A 14 16.61 -4.88 -17.66
C VAL A 14 17.51 -3.80 -18.27
N PHE A 15 17.03 -2.57 -18.45
CA PHE A 15 17.85 -1.48 -19.01
C PHE A 15 19.00 -1.08 -18.08
N VAL A 16 18.80 -1.09 -16.77
CA VAL A 16 19.88 -0.80 -15.80
C VAL A 16 20.95 -1.88 -15.87
N ILE A 17 20.58 -3.17 -15.82
CA ILE A 17 21.51 -4.29 -15.92
C ILE A 17 22.25 -4.26 -17.28
N PHE A 18 21.52 -3.99 -18.37
CA PHE A 18 22.09 -3.86 -19.69
C PHE A 18 23.14 -2.72 -19.73
N GLY A 19 22.81 -1.54 -19.18
CA GLY A 19 23.74 -0.39 -19.13
C GLY A 19 25.01 -0.66 -18.34
N ILE A 20 24.88 -1.38 -17.20
CA ILE A 20 26.01 -1.76 -16.34
C ILE A 20 26.93 -2.78 -17.02
N THR A 21 26.35 -3.76 -17.73
CA THR A 21 27.11 -4.88 -18.31
C THR A 21 27.63 -4.58 -19.74
N PHE A 22 27.13 -3.53 -20.37
CA PHE A 22 27.51 -3.20 -21.76
C PHE A 22 28.91 -2.56 -21.82
N ASP A 23 29.90 -3.35 -22.27
CA ASP A 23 31.30 -2.93 -22.47
C ASP A 23 31.73 -3.22 -23.92
N PRO A 24 31.57 -2.27 -24.84
CA PRO A 24 31.94 -2.46 -26.25
C PRO A 24 33.45 -2.54 -26.49
N GLY A 25 34.27 -2.14 -25.47
CA GLY A 25 35.74 -2.12 -25.56
C GLY A 25 36.45 -3.40 -25.13
N GLY A 26 35.73 -4.33 -24.45
CA GLY A 26 36.27 -5.64 -24.08
C GLY A 26 37.45 -5.60 -23.13
N THR A 27 37.29 -5.07 -21.90
CA THR A 27 38.38 -4.89 -20.93
C THR A 27 38.76 -6.14 -20.10
N GLY A 28 38.25 -7.31 -20.46
CA GLY A 28 38.60 -8.60 -19.82
C GLY A 28 37.55 -9.05 -18.78
N GLY A 29 37.54 -10.33 -18.46
CA GLY A 29 36.58 -10.96 -17.54
C GLY A 29 35.65 -11.95 -18.22
N LEU A 30 34.59 -12.37 -17.52
CA LEU A 30 33.58 -13.30 -18.04
C LEU A 30 32.67 -12.60 -19.05
N MET A 31 33.06 -12.64 -20.33
CA MET A 31 32.36 -11.95 -21.40
C MET A 31 31.39 -12.86 -22.15
N VAL A 32 30.18 -12.34 -22.40
CA VAL A 32 29.22 -12.94 -23.31
C VAL A 32 28.93 -11.90 -24.41
N GLY A 33 29.73 -11.91 -25.47
CA GLY A 33 29.70 -10.88 -26.52
C GLY A 33 30.16 -9.52 -25.99
N PRO A 34 29.40 -8.42 -26.17
CA PRO A 34 29.73 -7.08 -25.66
C PRO A 34 29.39 -6.89 -24.17
N PHE A 35 29.09 -7.97 -23.42
CA PHE A 35 28.65 -7.89 -22.03
C PHE A 35 29.69 -8.47 -21.10
N ASN A 36 30.03 -7.71 -20.07
CA ASN A 36 30.96 -8.11 -19.00
C ASN A 36 30.17 -8.34 -17.71
N LEU A 37 30.03 -9.64 -17.31
CA LEU A 37 29.28 -10.03 -16.12
C LEU A 37 30.05 -9.73 -14.81
N ASP A 38 31.37 -9.61 -14.85
CA ASP A 38 32.18 -9.31 -13.67
C ASP A 38 31.93 -7.88 -13.17
N THR A 39 31.46 -6.98 -14.05
CA THR A 39 31.09 -5.60 -13.65
C THR A 39 29.90 -5.58 -12.70
N LEU A 40 28.98 -6.55 -12.78
CA LEU A 40 27.85 -6.66 -11.83
C LEU A 40 28.32 -6.90 -10.39
N ILE A 41 29.40 -7.67 -10.20
CA ILE A 41 29.94 -7.98 -8.87
C ILE A 41 30.52 -6.70 -8.25
N ASN A 42 31.14 -5.84 -9.05
CA ASN A 42 31.71 -4.58 -8.59
C ASN A 42 30.64 -3.55 -8.16
N PHE A 43 29.40 -3.71 -8.64
CA PHE A 43 28.27 -2.87 -8.21
C PHE A 43 27.64 -3.34 -6.89
N VAL A 44 27.97 -4.55 -6.41
CA VAL A 44 27.50 -5.06 -5.13
C VAL A 44 28.49 -4.72 -4.04
N ASP A 45 28.43 -3.48 -3.55
CA ASP A 45 29.21 -3.06 -2.39
C ASP A 45 28.37 -3.14 -1.10
N PRO A 46 28.71 -4.03 -0.15
CA PRO A 46 27.98 -4.18 1.10
C PRO A 46 27.95 -2.91 1.96
N ALA A 47 29.01 -2.08 1.88
CA ALA A 47 29.10 -0.85 2.64
C ALA A 47 28.06 0.16 2.12
N SER A 48 27.98 0.36 0.81
CA SER A 48 26.99 1.23 0.16
C SER A 48 25.56 0.78 0.45
N ILE A 49 25.28 -0.54 0.40
CA ILE A 49 23.96 -1.10 0.76
C ILE A 49 23.60 -0.75 2.21
N LEU A 50 24.53 -0.89 3.15
CA LEU A 50 24.32 -0.55 4.56
C LEU A 50 24.07 0.95 4.76
N ILE A 51 24.78 1.82 4.05
CA ILE A 51 24.58 3.28 4.12
C ILE A 51 23.19 3.64 3.60
N VAL A 52 22.80 3.15 2.43
CA VAL A 52 21.51 3.48 1.81
C VAL A 52 20.35 2.93 2.62
N LEU A 53 20.33 1.62 2.89
CA LEU A 53 19.23 1.00 3.63
C LEU A 53 19.20 1.45 5.10
N GLY A 54 20.36 1.46 5.76
CA GLY A 54 20.48 1.85 7.16
C GLY A 54 20.12 3.33 7.36
N GLY A 55 20.65 4.23 6.52
CA GLY A 55 20.35 5.65 6.57
C GLY A 55 18.87 5.94 6.29
N THR A 56 18.30 5.33 5.26
CA THR A 56 16.88 5.49 4.94
C THR A 56 15.99 4.99 6.07
N LEU A 57 16.25 3.80 6.61
CA LEU A 57 15.50 3.26 7.74
C LEU A 57 15.63 4.13 8.99
N ALA A 58 16.83 4.64 9.28
CA ALA A 58 17.05 5.53 10.41
C ALA A 58 16.21 6.80 10.33
N VAL A 59 16.13 7.42 9.14
CA VAL A 59 15.26 8.60 8.90
C VAL A 59 13.80 8.26 9.10
N VAL A 60 13.31 7.13 8.55
CA VAL A 60 11.91 6.69 8.69
C VAL A 60 11.57 6.44 10.17
N VAL A 61 12.43 5.73 10.89
CA VAL A 61 12.22 5.43 12.33
C VAL A 61 12.26 6.70 13.17
N ALA A 62 13.16 7.63 12.86
CA ALA A 62 13.29 8.90 13.58
C ALA A 62 12.05 9.80 13.39
N CYS A 63 11.54 9.88 12.15
CA CYS A 63 10.37 10.72 11.83
C CYS A 63 9.04 10.07 12.23
N TYR A 64 8.91 8.74 12.13
CA TYR A 64 7.65 8.00 12.31
C TYR A 64 7.82 6.76 13.21
N PRO A 65 8.22 6.91 14.50
CA PRO A 65 8.59 5.78 15.36
C PRO A 65 7.43 4.81 15.62
N LYS A 66 6.19 5.29 15.64
CA LYS A 66 4.99 4.46 15.85
C LYS A 66 4.65 3.65 14.60
N LEU A 67 4.71 4.27 13.42
CA LEU A 67 4.36 3.65 12.13
C LEU A 67 5.45 2.67 11.65
N ALA A 68 6.72 2.95 11.94
CA ALA A 68 7.83 2.07 11.58
C ALA A 68 7.69 0.65 12.14
N LYS A 69 7.08 0.48 13.32
CA LYS A 69 6.77 -0.85 13.89
C LYS A 69 5.75 -1.64 13.08
N SER A 70 4.91 -0.97 12.31
CA SER A 70 3.87 -1.58 11.47
C SER A 70 4.35 -1.89 10.04
N PHE A 71 5.60 -1.55 9.70
CA PHE A 71 6.18 -1.76 8.37
C PHE A 71 5.95 -3.17 7.80
N PRO A 72 6.19 -4.29 8.52
CA PRO A 72 5.96 -5.62 7.98
C PRO A 72 4.48 -5.91 7.69
N LYS A 73 3.55 -5.27 8.40
CA LYS A 73 2.11 -5.41 8.15
C LYS A 73 1.70 -4.73 6.84
N HIS A 74 2.26 -3.55 6.55
CA HIS A 74 2.00 -2.83 5.31
C HIS A 74 2.47 -3.62 4.09
N PHE A 75 3.64 -4.27 4.19
CA PHE A 75 4.16 -5.12 3.12
C PHE A 75 3.23 -6.32 2.85
N LYS A 76 2.67 -6.92 3.91
CA LYS A 76 1.68 -8.00 3.77
C LYS A 76 0.39 -7.52 3.09
N ILE A 77 -0.07 -6.30 3.41
CA ILE A 77 -1.27 -5.71 2.79
C ILE A 77 -1.02 -5.42 1.31
N MET A 78 0.16 -4.92 0.95
CA MET A 78 0.54 -4.63 -0.44
C MET A 78 0.51 -5.88 -1.33
N LEU A 79 0.81 -7.05 -0.76
CA LEU A 79 0.77 -8.34 -1.46
C LEU A 79 -0.64 -8.95 -1.54
N ARG A 80 -1.63 -8.41 -0.81
CA ARG A 80 -3.02 -8.84 -0.93
C ARG A 80 -3.61 -8.34 -2.25
N LEU A 81 -4.18 -9.26 -2.99
CA LEU A 81 -4.84 -9.00 -4.28
C LEU A 81 -6.36 -8.98 -4.13
N ASP A 82 -6.87 -8.61 -2.95
CA ASP A 82 -8.31 -8.55 -2.72
C ASP A 82 -8.93 -7.49 -3.64
N ALA A 83 -9.75 -7.92 -4.57
CA ALA A 83 -10.49 -7.04 -5.46
C ALA A 83 -11.73 -6.54 -4.72
N PHE A 84 -11.82 -5.22 -4.52
CA PHE A 84 -13.06 -4.59 -4.04
C PHE A 84 -14.15 -4.74 -5.10
N ASN A 85 -15.28 -5.38 -4.74
CA ASN A 85 -16.43 -5.52 -5.62
C ASN A 85 -17.59 -4.65 -5.13
N PRO A 86 -17.84 -3.49 -5.76
CA PRO A 86 -18.92 -2.57 -5.37
C PRO A 86 -20.31 -3.16 -5.59
N GLU A 87 -20.48 -4.08 -6.53
CA GLU A 87 -21.79 -4.69 -6.85
C GLU A 87 -22.36 -5.46 -5.63
N GLN A 88 -21.51 -6.17 -4.90
CA GLN A 88 -21.91 -6.89 -3.69
C GLN A 88 -22.49 -5.96 -2.61
N TYR A 89 -21.95 -4.74 -2.48
CA TYR A 89 -22.48 -3.75 -1.53
C TYR A 89 -23.83 -3.20 -1.98
N VAL A 90 -24.04 -3.01 -3.28
CA VAL A 90 -25.34 -2.59 -3.83
C VAL A 90 -26.41 -3.66 -3.56
N GLU A 91 -26.11 -4.94 -3.79
CA GLU A 91 -27.02 -6.05 -3.49
C GLU A 91 -27.36 -6.11 -2.01
N LYS A 92 -26.36 -6.07 -1.12
CA LYS A 92 -26.55 -6.06 0.35
C LYS A 92 -27.40 -4.87 0.80
N LEU A 93 -27.15 -3.67 0.31
CA LEU A 93 -27.94 -2.48 0.63
C LEU A 93 -29.39 -2.61 0.16
N THR A 94 -29.61 -3.18 -1.02
CA THR A 94 -30.95 -3.41 -1.55
C THR A 94 -31.73 -4.42 -0.70
N GLU A 95 -31.09 -5.50 -0.27
CA GLU A 95 -31.68 -6.51 0.63
C GLU A 95 -32.06 -5.87 1.98
N LEU A 96 -31.13 -5.13 2.60
CA LEU A 96 -31.37 -4.43 3.86
C LEU A 96 -32.52 -3.42 3.76
N ALA A 97 -32.60 -2.68 2.67
CA ALA A 97 -33.70 -1.75 2.43
C ALA A 97 -35.06 -2.47 2.33
N GLN A 98 -35.13 -3.66 1.72
CA GLN A 98 -36.33 -4.45 1.64
C GLN A 98 -36.75 -5.01 3.01
N ILE A 99 -35.78 -5.45 3.82
CA ILE A 99 -36.02 -5.93 5.19
C ILE A 99 -36.57 -4.78 6.06
N ALA A 100 -35.93 -3.62 6.01
CA ALA A 100 -36.36 -2.44 6.74
C ALA A 100 -37.80 -2.00 6.40
N ARG A 101 -38.17 -2.08 5.11
CA ARG A 101 -39.55 -1.75 4.66
C ARG A 101 -40.59 -2.76 5.13
N LYS A 102 -40.26 -4.05 5.22
CA LYS A 102 -41.21 -5.10 5.60
C LYS A 102 -41.31 -5.29 7.09
N ASN A 103 -40.17 -5.26 7.79
CA ASN A 103 -40.07 -5.70 9.19
C ASN A 103 -39.69 -4.56 10.14
N GLY A 104 -39.47 -3.36 9.61
CA GLY A 104 -39.02 -2.20 10.39
C GLY A 104 -37.50 -2.16 10.61
N LEU A 105 -37.00 -1.03 11.13
CA LEU A 105 -35.56 -0.77 11.31
C LEU A 105 -34.91 -1.73 12.32
N LEU A 106 -35.64 -2.15 13.36
CA LEU A 106 -35.12 -3.06 14.39
C LEU A 106 -34.69 -4.43 13.81
N ALA A 107 -35.34 -4.88 12.72
CA ALA A 107 -34.98 -6.13 12.07
C ALA A 107 -33.57 -6.08 11.40
N LEU A 108 -33.01 -4.89 11.23
CA LEU A 108 -31.65 -4.73 10.69
C LEU A 108 -30.57 -5.05 11.73
N GLU A 109 -30.86 -5.05 13.04
CA GLU A 109 -29.86 -5.29 14.09
C GLU A 109 -29.20 -6.68 13.96
N GLU A 110 -29.98 -7.72 13.70
CA GLU A 110 -29.45 -9.07 13.49
C GLU A 110 -28.60 -9.12 12.23
N LYS A 111 -29.05 -8.47 11.17
CA LYS A 111 -28.33 -8.38 9.89
C LYS A 111 -27.04 -7.56 9.97
N ALA A 112 -27.01 -6.56 10.85
CA ALA A 112 -25.78 -5.81 11.13
C ALA A 112 -24.70 -6.72 11.73
N LYS A 113 -25.06 -7.59 12.68
CA LYS A 113 -24.12 -8.51 13.35
C LYS A 113 -23.54 -9.58 12.41
N GLU A 114 -24.24 -9.89 11.31
CA GLU A 114 -23.79 -10.84 10.30
C GLU A 114 -22.75 -10.24 9.31
N GLN A 115 -22.56 -8.90 9.33
CA GLN A 115 -21.63 -8.26 8.39
C GLN A 115 -20.17 -8.42 8.83
N GLU A 116 -19.30 -8.77 7.88
CA GLU A 116 -17.86 -8.91 8.11
C GLU A 116 -17.13 -7.56 8.14
N ASP A 117 -17.67 -6.55 7.45
CA ASP A 117 -17.10 -5.20 7.37
C ASP A 117 -17.54 -4.37 8.58
N PRO A 118 -16.60 -3.97 9.47
CA PRO A 118 -16.93 -3.21 10.68
C PRO A 118 -17.55 -1.83 10.38
N PHE A 119 -17.12 -1.17 9.29
CA PHE A 119 -17.69 0.12 8.90
C PHE A 119 -19.15 -0.03 8.44
N PHE A 120 -19.43 -1.06 7.65
CA PHE A 120 -20.77 -1.35 7.18
C PHE A 120 -21.69 -1.78 8.34
N GLN A 121 -21.20 -2.59 9.27
CA GLN A 121 -21.90 -2.95 10.50
C GLN A 121 -22.28 -1.72 11.33
N GLN A 122 -21.32 -0.83 11.58
CA GLN A 122 -21.55 0.41 12.32
C GLN A 122 -22.58 1.31 11.63
N ALA A 123 -22.49 1.45 10.30
CA ALA A 123 -23.44 2.23 9.52
C ALA A 123 -24.89 1.73 9.69
N ILE A 124 -25.11 0.41 9.64
CA ILE A 124 -26.43 -0.19 9.84
C ILE A 124 -26.90 0.05 11.28
N MET A 125 -26.05 -0.12 12.28
CA MET A 125 -26.42 0.09 13.69
C MET A 125 -26.84 1.54 13.97
N LEU A 126 -26.17 2.53 13.36
CA LEU A 126 -26.55 3.94 13.47
C LEU A 126 -27.96 4.20 12.90
N ILE A 127 -28.35 3.47 11.86
CA ILE A 127 -29.71 3.54 11.27
C ILE A 127 -30.73 2.87 12.18
N VAL A 128 -30.38 1.72 12.78
CA VAL A 128 -31.23 0.99 13.73
C VAL A 128 -31.57 1.83 14.96
N ASP A 129 -30.59 2.61 15.45
CA ASP A 129 -30.74 3.53 16.59
C ASP A 129 -31.65 4.73 16.27
N ALA A 130 -32.27 4.76 15.08
CA ALA A 130 -33.18 5.80 14.62
C ALA A 130 -32.58 7.22 14.72
N ASN A 131 -31.26 7.34 14.50
CA ASN A 131 -30.61 8.64 14.40
C ASN A 131 -31.10 9.43 13.16
N ASP A 132 -31.08 10.75 13.29
CA ASP A 132 -31.36 11.63 12.15
C ASP A 132 -30.42 11.30 10.97
N PRO A 133 -30.94 11.15 9.73
CA PRO A 133 -30.14 10.82 8.55
C PRO A 133 -28.95 11.72 8.33
N ASP A 134 -29.08 13.03 8.58
CA ASP A 134 -27.98 14.00 8.43
C ASP A 134 -26.88 13.75 9.49
N ARG A 135 -27.28 13.35 10.69
CA ARG A 135 -26.34 12.99 11.76
C ARG A 135 -25.60 11.69 11.44
N VAL A 136 -26.31 10.68 10.96
CA VAL A 136 -25.69 9.40 10.53
C VAL A 136 -24.65 9.67 9.44
N ARG A 137 -25.02 10.46 8.45
CA ARG A 137 -24.14 10.85 7.36
C ARG A 137 -22.88 11.57 7.87
N SER A 138 -23.04 12.55 8.76
CA SER A 138 -21.93 13.30 9.34
C SER A 138 -20.96 12.41 10.14
N ILE A 139 -21.47 11.43 10.90
CA ILE A 139 -20.66 10.46 11.65
C ILE A 139 -19.84 9.60 10.68
N LEU A 140 -20.48 9.06 9.63
CA LEU A 140 -19.82 8.19 8.67
C LEU A 140 -18.78 8.94 7.82
N GLU A 141 -19.08 10.17 7.42
CA GLU A 141 -18.13 11.04 6.71
C GLU A 141 -16.90 11.34 7.57
N ASN A 142 -17.09 11.61 8.87
CA ASN A 142 -15.99 11.82 9.80
C ASN A 142 -15.13 10.55 9.99
N ASP A 143 -15.73 9.37 10.07
CA ASP A 143 -14.98 8.10 10.17
C ASP A 143 -14.16 7.80 8.90
N ILE A 144 -14.70 8.15 7.73
CA ILE A 144 -13.98 8.05 6.46
C ILE A 144 -12.79 9.01 6.46
N GLU A 145 -12.99 10.26 6.88
CA GLU A 145 -11.93 11.27 6.95
C GLU A 145 -10.81 10.85 7.91
N GLN A 146 -11.13 10.40 9.12
CA GLN A 146 -10.14 9.87 10.07
C GLN A 146 -9.36 8.66 9.51
N THR A 147 -10.04 7.80 8.76
CA THR A 147 -9.38 6.66 8.13
C THR A 147 -8.45 7.13 7.00
N SER A 148 -8.87 8.10 6.21
CA SER A 148 -8.07 8.75 5.18
C SER A 148 -6.83 9.42 5.77
N GLU A 149 -6.96 10.18 6.86
CA GLU A 149 -5.84 10.82 7.56
C GLU A 149 -4.80 9.80 8.03
N ARG A 150 -5.24 8.68 8.64
CA ARG A 150 -4.31 7.60 9.04
C ARG A 150 -3.57 7.00 7.84
N HIS A 151 -4.23 6.86 6.70
CA HIS A 151 -3.57 6.39 5.48
C HIS A 151 -2.59 7.42 4.93
N GLN A 152 -2.92 8.72 5.00
CA GLN A 152 -2.02 9.80 4.60
C GLN A 152 -0.73 9.84 5.45
N GLU A 153 -0.82 9.60 6.76
CA GLU A 153 0.37 9.49 7.60
C GLU A 153 1.29 8.33 7.16
N VAL A 154 0.71 7.19 6.78
CA VAL A 154 1.47 6.05 6.26
C VAL A 154 2.12 6.40 4.92
N ILE A 155 1.39 7.06 4.02
CA ILE A 155 1.92 7.52 2.74
C ILE A 155 3.09 8.49 2.97
N ALA A 156 2.94 9.49 3.84
CA ALA A 156 3.98 10.45 4.18
C ALA A 156 5.26 9.78 4.74
N MET A 157 5.10 8.71 5.52
CA MET A 157 6.22 7.90 5.99
C MET A 157 7.01 7.28 4.82
N TYR A 158 6.34 6.68 3.84
CA TYR A 158 6.99 6.09 2.67
C TYR A 158 7.59 7.14 1.76
N GLU A 159 6.92 8.28 1.56
CA GLU A 159 7.45 9.42 0.80
C GLU A 159 8.74 9.97 1.44
N ARG A 160 8.77 10.05 2.78
CA ARG A 160 9.98 10.48 3.49
C ARG A 160 11.15 9.51 3.25
N GLY A 161 10.88 8.21 3.29
CA GLY A 161 11.87 7.18 2.97
C GLY A 161 12.36 7.27 1.52
N SER A 162 11.44 7.39 0.57
CA SER A 162 11.77 7.48 -0.86
C SER A 162 12.59 8.73 -1.21
N ASN A 163 12.35 9.86 -0.53
CA ASN A 163 13.10 11.09 -0.71
C ASN A 163 14.50 11.03 -0.04
N ALA A 164 14.66 10.25 1.03
CA ALA A 164 15.93 10.08 1.72
C ALA A 164 16.87 9.10 0.99
N ALA A 165 16.32 8.04 0.38
CA ALA A 165 17.11 6.98 -0.23
C ALA A 165 18.11 7.47 -1.31
N PRO A 166 17.74 8.36 -2.27
CA PRO A 166 18.69 8.91 -3.23
C PRO A 166 19.80 9.75 -2.60
N ALA A 167 19.50 10.46 -1.51
CA ALA A 167 20.51 11.26 -0.80
C ALA A 167 21.59 10.36 -0.18
N PHE A 168 21.19 9.25 0.45
CA PHE A 168 22.15 8.25 0.94
C PHE A 168 22.83 7.49 -0.19
N GLY A 169 22.18 7.27 -1.32
CA GLY A 169 22.77 6.67 -2.51
C GLY A 169 23.87 7.50 -3.15
N MET A 170 23.86 8.83 -2.95
CA MET A 170 24.97 9.70 -3.40
C MET A 170 26.18 9.69 -2.45
N ILE A 171 26.00 9.22 -1.21
CA ILE A 171 27.06 9.14 -0.20
C ILE A 171 27.76 7.78 -0.25
N GLY A 172 27.00 6.72 -0.49
CA GLY A 172 27.49 5.34 -0.59
C GLY A 172 27.91 4.99 -1.98
#